data_af9d03c623996ea3cba113379dca42ea
#
_entry.id   af9d03c623996ea3cba113379dca42ea
#
_cell.length_a   1.000
_cell.length_b   1.000
_cell.length_c   1.000
_cell.angle_alpha   90.00
_cell.angle_beta   90.00
_cell.angle_gamma   90.00
#
_symmetry.space_group_name_H-M   'P 1'
#
loop_
_entity.id
_entity.type
_entity.pdbx_description
1 polymer ?
#
loop_
_entity_poly.entity_id
_entity_poly.type
_entity_poly.pdbx_seq_one_letter_code
_entity_poly.pdbx_strand_id
1 'polypeptide(L)'
;MTTPAPAVSVTGVHKTFEVPEHHVMSIKERALHPVRRTRVHELNVLRDVSFEIGEGEFFGIVGRNGSGKSTLLKCMAGIYATERGEIRTSGRVVPFIELGVGFNMEMTALDNVVINGVMMGMTPREARRCFDEVIDFAELGHALDLKLKNYSSGMQVRLAFALMVQAESDILLIDEVLAVGDASFQQKCFDVFRDLREKGKTIILVTHDMDMIDRFCHRALLLDRGVVDIEGAPASVARRYLDLNFSGEASEQPASPDDMSRGASIASVTVQSAASTAGHSVPQGETLTVRAVVEAQERIVDAEAGITIHNEDGVVVFGTDTRMEGHTLDFLEPGERLELTLTVDNGLKPGRYFVDCGMHEGTQRVVAFRWRACAFLVYGTRSQYGLVNLEHTLGVKRSSDEPVPTSPATR
;
A
#
# COMPACT_ATOMS: atom_id res chain seq x y z
N MET A 1 -33.64 -12.83 -14.18
CA MET A 1 -33.14 -12.35 -12.88
C MET A 1 -32.59 -10.95 -13.15
N THR A 2 -33.24 -9.92 -12.68
CA THR A 2 -32.75 -8.52 -12.76
C THR A 2 -31.57 -8.42 -11.85
N THR A 3 -30.40 -8.10 -12.39
CA THR A 3 -29.21 -7.74 -11.59
C THR A 3 -29.62 -6.60 -10.64
N PRO A 4 -29.35 -6.67 -9.34
CA PRO A 4 -29.63 -5.57 -8.43
C PRO A 4 -28.93 -4.30 -8.92
N ALA A 5 -29.58 -3.16 -8.75
CA ALA A 5 -29.00 -1.89 -9.17
C ALA A 5 -27.70 -1.64 -8.39
N PRO A 6 -26.64 -1.12 -9.02
CA PRO A 6 -25.39 -0.84 -8.32
C PRO A 6 -25.57 0.26 -7.28
N ALA A 7 -24.86 0.16 -6.14
CA ALA A 7 -24.81 1.24 -5.14
C ALA A 7 -24.12 2.49 -5.70
N VAL A 8 -23.10 2.30 -6.54
CA VAL A 8 -22.41 3.38 -7.24
C VAL A 8 -22.20 2.98 -8.70
N SER A 9 -22.56 3.88 -9.62
CA SER A 9 -22.28 3.74 -11.05
C SER A 9 -21.52 4.98 -11.53
N VAL A 10 -20.35 4.78 -12.09
CA VAL A 10 -19.47 5.80 -12.68
C VAL A 10 -19.40 5.52 -14.18
N THR A 11 -19.78 6.46 -15.02
CA THR A 11 -19.89 6.25 -16.47
C THR A 11 -19.24 7.40 -17.23
N GLY A 12 -18.15 7.11 -17.96
CA GLY A 12 -17.47 8.03 -18.86
C GLY A 12 -17.00 9.33 -18.20
N VAL A 13 -16.52 9.27 -16.96
CA VAL A 13 -16.20 10.46 -16.16
C VAL A 13 -14.90 11.09 -16.62
N HIS A 14 -14.97 12.41 -16.87
CA HIS A 14 -13.83 13.27 -17.17
C HIS A 14 -13.72 14.40 -16.15
N LYS A 15 -12.49 14.71 -15.73
CA LYS A 15 -12.18 15.86 -14.87
C LYS A 15 -10.88 16.53 -15.26
N THR A 16 -10.97 17.83 -15.53
CA THR A 16 -9.85 18.70 -15.91
C THR A 16 -9.74 19.85 -14.91
N PHE A 17 -8.53 20.25 -14.58
CA PHE A 17 -8.27 21.47 -13.81
C PHE A 17 -7.48 22.45 -14.64
N GLU A 18 -7.87 23.72 -14.56
CA GLU A 18 -7.16 24.82 -15.15
C GLU A 18 -6.09 25.33 -14.15
N VAL A 19 -4.82 25.11 -14.45
CA VAL A 19 -3.69 25.53 -13.60
C VAL A 19 -2.98 26.72 -14.25
N PRO A 20 -3.02 27.92 -13.65
CA PRO A 20 -2.29 29.07 -14.19
C PRO A 20 -0.78 28.86 -14.08
N GLU A 21 -0.04 29.13 -15.15
CA GLU A 21 1.44 29.00 -15.23
C GLU A 21 2.19 29.88 -14.21
N HIS A 22 1.57 30.96 -13.75
CA HIS A 22 2.18 31.85 -12.75
C HIS A 22 1.20 32.09 -11.61
N HIS A 23 1.71 32.13 -10.38
CA HIS A 23 0.95 32.59 -9.22
C HIS A 23 0.28 33.93 -9.53
N VAL A 24 -0.99 34.04 -9.11
CA VAL A 24 -1.79 35.25 -9.27
C VAL A 24 -0.98 36.45 -8.76
N MET A 25 -0.55 37.32 -9.69
CA MET A 25 0.15 38.55 -9.40
C MET A 25 -0.68 39.39 -8.45
N SER A 26 -0.04 40.07 -7.53
CA SER A 26 -0.69 41.05 -6.64
C SER A 26 -1.47 42.06 -7.47
N ILE A 27 -2.51 42.68 -6.88
CA ILE A 27 -3.31 43.71 -7.56
C ILE A 27 -2.40 44.81 -8.17
N LYS A 28 -1.26 45.14 -7.54
CA LYS A 28 -0.25 46.07 -8.06
C LYS A 28 0.43 45.59 -9.36
N GLU A 29 0.78 44.30 -9.44
CA GLU A 29 1.42 43.75 -10.67
C GLU A 29 0.42 43.63 -11.81
N ARG A 30 -0.85 43.37 -11.51
CA ARG A 30 -1.93 43.33 -12.51
C ARG A 30 -2.20 44.75 -13.11
N ALA A 31 -2.06 45.78 -12.30
CA ALA A 31 -2.17 47.17 -12.76
C ALA A 31 -0.98 47.63 -13.63
N LEU A 32 0.22 47.10 -13.37
CA LEU A 32 1.43 47.42 -14.13
C LEU A 32 1.55 46.67 -15.46
N HIS A 33 0.90 45.50 -15.58
CA HIS A 33 0.95 44.64 -16.78
C HIS A 33 -0.44 44.21 -17.24
N PRO A 34 -1.32 45.10 -17.69
CA PRO A 34 -2.73 44.81 -17.99
C PRO A 34 -2.94 43.88 -19.20
N VAL A 35 -1.91 43.58 -19.99
CA VAL A 35 -1.99 42.83 -21.25
C VAL A 35 -1.42 41.39 -21.12
N ARG A 36 -0.84 41.04 -19.98
CA ARG A 36 -0.28 39.68 -19.82
C ARG A 36 -1.40 38.66 -19.61
N ARG A 37 -1.80 37.98 -20.67
CA ARG A 37 -2.70 36.80 -20.58
C ARG A 37 -1.93 35.75 -19.82
N THR A 38 -2.46 35.35 -18.63
CA THR A 38 -1.97 34.20 -17.90
C THR A 38 -2.23 32.96 -18.77
N ARG A 39 -1.19 32.30 -19.20
CA ARG A 39 -1.34 30.98 -19.83
C ARG A 39 -1.87 30.03 -18.76
N VAL A 40 -2.91 29.31 -19.12
CA VAL A 40 -3.52 28.29 -18.28
C VAL A 40 -3.17 26.94 -18.90
N HIS A 41 -2.61 26.04 -18.10
CA HIS A 41 -2.43 24.64 -18.48
C HIS A 41 -3.65 23.84 -18.05
N GLU A 42 -4.20 23.09 -18.96
CA GLU A 42 -5.26 22.11 -18.68
C GLU A 42 -4.61 20.82 -18.17
N LEU A 43 -4.92 20.44 -16.94
CA LEU A 43 -4.51 19.20 -16.32
C LEU A 43 -5.68 18.22 -16.35
N ASN A 44 -5.69 17.30 -17.31
CA ASN A 44 -6.68 16.23 -17.42
C ASN A 44 -6.41 15.15 -16.37
N VAL A 45 -7.13 15.18 -15.27
CA VAL A 45 -6.90 14.30 -14.11
C VAL A 45 -7.69 12.99 -14.24
N LEU A 46 -8.93 13.02 -14.75
CA LEU A 46 -9.73 11.82 -15.02
C LEU A 46 -10.11 11.81 -16.50
N ARG A 47 -10.01 10.63 -17.14
CA ARG A 47 -10.21 10.43 -18.57
C ARG A 47 -11.01 9.17 -18.82
N ASP A 48 -12.29 9.31 -19.13
CA ASP A 48 -13.20 8.22 -19.48
C ASP A 48 -13.26 7.10 -18.42
N VAL A 49 -13.38 7.49 -17.15
CA VAL A 49 -13.42 6.55 -16.03
C VAL A 49 -14.82 5.94 -15.93
N SER A 50 -14.91 4.61 -16.00
CA SER A 50 -16.16 3.86 -15.89
C SER A 50 -16.00 2.60 -15.06
N PHE A 51 -16.88 2.39 -14.08
CA PHE A 51 -16.97 1.17 -13.24
C PHE A 51 -18.28 1.17 -12.44
N GLU A 52 -18.61 0.04 -11.83
CA GLU A 52 -19.79 -0.14 -10.99
C GLU A 52 -19.43 -0.81 -9.66
N ILE A 53 -20.10 -0.40 -8.59
CA ILE A 53 -19.93 -0.97 -7.24
C ILE A 53 -21.29 -1.48 -6.77
N GLY A 54 -21.34 -2.75 -6.35
CA GLY A 54 -22.55 -3.39 -5.84
C GLY A 54 -22.93 -2.91 -4.42
N GLU A 55 -24.19 -3.12 -4.04
CA GLU A 55 -24.63 -2.92 -2.65
C GLU A 55 -23.88 -3.90 -1.71
N GLY A 56 -23.44 -3.41 -0.56
CA GLY A 56 -22.69 -4.18 0.42
C GLY A 56 -21.26 -4.55 -0.01
N GLU A 57 -20.79 -4.02 -1.13
CA GLU A 57 -19.44 -4.27 -1.62
C GLU A 57 -18.40 -3.40 -0.91
N PHE A 58 -17.33 -4.03 -0.46
CA PHE A 58 -16.13 -3.33 -0.02
C PHE A 58 -15.19 -3.24 -1.25
N PHE A 59 -15.08 -2.06 -1.83
CA PHE A 59 -14.41 -1.82 -3.10
C PHE A 59 -13.14 -0.97 -2.92
N GLY A 60 -12.02 -1.42 -3.49
CA GLY A 60 -10.73 -0.75 -3.41
C GLY A 60 -10.45 0.12 -4.64
N ILE A 61 -9.89 1.31 -4.44
CA ILE A 61 -9.33 2.14 -5.50
C ILE A 61 -7.86 2.36 -5.23
N VAL A 62 -7.04 1.83 -6.11
CA VAL A 62 -5.57 1.81 -6.00
C VAL A 62 -4.95 2.68 -7.08
N GLY A 63 -3.75 3.18 -6.88
CA GLY A 63 -2.99 3.89 -7.91
C GLY A 63 -1.87 4.73 -7.33
N ARG A 64 -0.94 5.14 -8.19
CA ARG A 64 0.20 6.00 -7.83
C ARG A 64 -0.25 7.37 -7.32
N ASN A 65 0.66 8.09 -6.65
CA ASN A 65 0.43 9.50 -6.35
C ASN A 65 0.23 10.28 -7.64
N GLY A 66 -0.82 11.13 -7.66
CA GLY A 66 -1.19 11.89 -8.85
C GLY A 66 -1.98 11.10 -9.93
N SER A 67 -2.37 9.84 -9.69
CA SER A 67 -3.19 9.07 -10.64
C SER A 67 -4.65 9.54 -10.75
N GLY A 68 -5.13 10.38 -9.82
CA GLY A 68 -6.49 10.92 -9.81
C GLY A 68 -7.43 10.32 -8.75
N LYS A 69 -6.94 9.43 -7.86
CA LYS A 69 -7.76 8.75 -6.82
C LYS A 69 -8.59 9.70 -5.96
N SER A 70 -7.93 10.66 -5.28
CA SER A 70 -8.61 11.62 -4.40
C SER A 70 -9.54 12.55 -5.21
N THR A 71 -9.22 12.85 -6.48
CA THR A 71 -10.11 13.58 -7.37
C THR A 71 -11.36 12.78 -7.69
N LEU A 72 -11.22 11.50 -8.02
CA LEU A 72 -12.33 10.59 -8.27
C LEU A 72 -13.22 10.47 -7.03
N LEU A 73 -12.63 10.29 -5.86
CA LEU A 73 -13.34 10.23 -4.59
C LEU A 73 -14.14 11.53 -4.30
N LYS A 74 -13.52 12.70 -4.54
CA LYS A 74 -14.20 14.00 -4.40
C LYS A 74 -15.33 14.21 -5.43
N CYS A 75 -15.21 13.65 -6.63
CA CYS A 75 -16.29 13.62 -7.59
C CYS A 75 -17.45 12.72 -7.10
N MET A 76 -17.17 11.52 -6.58
CA MET A 76 -18.20 10.62 -6.01
C MET A 76 -18.87 11.22 -4.77
N ALA A 77 -18.16 12.01 -3.98
CA ALA A 77 -18.69 12.75 -2.85
C ALA A 77 -19.52 13.99 -3.26
N GLY A 78 -19.58 14.33 -4.55
CA GLY A 78 -20.28 15.53 -5.04
C GLY A 78 -19.53 16.85 -4.74
N ILE A 79 -18.28 16.79 -4.28
CA ILE A 79 -17.45 17.97 -3.99
C ILE A 79 -16.97 18.62 -5.29
N TYR A 80 -16.61 17.80 -6.28
CA TYR A 80 -16.22 18.26 -7.61
C TYR A 80 -17.27 17.82 -8.65
N ALA A 81 -17.72 18.77 -9.47
CA ALA A 81 -18.52 18.45 -10.64
C ALA A 81 -17.64 17.80 -11.73
N THR A 82 -18.19 16.85 -12.44
CA THR A 82 -17.60 16.24 -13.63
C THR A 82 -17.84 17.12 -14.85
N GLU A 83 -16.90 17.20 -15.80
CA GLU A 83 -17.11 17.92 -17.07
C GLU A 83 -17.89 17.07 -18.07
N ARG A 84 -17.67 15.76 -18.04
CA ARG A 84 -18.39 14.77 -18.87
C ARG A 84 -18.60 13.51 -18.05
N GLY A 85 -19.57 12.71 -18.49
CA GLY A 85 -19.95 11.49 -17.80
C GLY A 85 -20.87 11.77 -16.61
N GLU A 86 -21.19 10.71 -15.89
CA GLU A 86 -22.15 10.75 -14.79
C GLU A 86 -21.69 9.84 -13.65
N ILE A 87 -21.96 10.28 -12.42
CA ILE A 87 -21.82 9.46 -11.21
C ILE A 87 -23.20 9.38 -10.55
N ARG A 88 -23.70 8.16 -10.39
CA ARG A 88 -24.97 7.88 -9.70
C ARG A 88 -24.67 7.10 -8.43
N THR A 89 -25.27 7.50 -7.33
CA THR A 89 -25.19 6.81 -6.03
C THR A 89 -26.58 6.48 -5.52
N SER A 90 -26.76 5.27 -4.99
CA SER A 90 -28.02 4.80 -4.40
C SER A 90 -27.90 4.85 -2.88
N GLY A 91 -28.49 5.89 -2.26
CA GLY A 91 -28.43 6.08 -0.81
C GLY A 91 -27.53 7.22 -0.36
N ARG A 92 -27.31 7.27 0.96
CA ARG A 92 -26.58 8.35 1.62
C ARG A 92 -25.09 8.08 1.60
N VAL A 93 -24.35 8.99 0.93
CA VAL A 93 -22.89 8.96 0.86
C VAL A 93 -22.30 9.76 2.01
N VAL A 94 -21.42 9.14 2.81
CA VAL A 94 -20.62 9.81 3.84
C VAL A 94 -19.17 9.81 3.42
N PRO A 95 -18.60 10.97 3.09
CA PRO A 95 -17.19 11.09 2.70
C PRO A 95 -16.30 11.24 3.93
N PHE A 96 -15.26 10.41 4.01
CA PHE A 96 -14.15 10.52 4.95
C PHE A 96 -12.86 10.68 4.15
N ILE A 97 -12.68 11.86 3.54
CA ILE A 97 -11.69 12.09 2.47
C ILE A 97 -10.44 12.79 3.00
N GLU A 98 -10.56 13.64 3.99
CA GLU A 98 -9.40 14.36 4.56
C GLU A 98 -9.58 14.46 6.07
N LEU A 99 -8.59 13.96 6.82
CA LEU A 99 -8.59 14.00 8.28
C LEU A 99 -8.64 15.44 8.79
N GLY A 100 -9.67 15.73 9.62
CA GLY A 100 -9.80 17.03 10.26
C GLY A 100 -10.25 18.16 9.33
N VAL A 101 -10.53 17.90 8.06
CA VAL A 101 -11.17 18.89 7.19
C VAL A 101 -12.58 19.17 7.71
N GLY A 102 -12.86 20.45 7.98
CA GLY A 102 -14.09 20.88 8.64
C GLY A 102 -13.97 21.06 10.15
N PHE A 103 -12.88 20.62 10.78
CA PHE A 103 -12.66 20.93 12.19
C PHE A 103 -12.27 22.38 12.39
N ASN A 104 -12.98 23.05 13.30
CA ASN A 104 -12.61 24.38 13.77
C ASN A 104 -11.72 24.26 15.01
N MET A 105 -10.45 24.60 14.85
CA MET A 105 -9.43 24.48 15.90
C MET A 105 -9.71 25.37 17.13
N GLU A 106 -10.51 26.43 16.99
CA GLU A 106 -10.87 27.32 18.09
C GLU A 106 -12.11 26.85 18.87
N MET A 107 -12.76 25.78 18.45
CA MET A 107 -13.94 25.21 19.07
C MET A 107 -13.60 23.96 19.90
N THR A 108 -14.52 23.54 20.74
CA THR A 108 -14.43 22.33 21.57
C THR A 108 -14.67 21.06 20.73
N ALA A 109 -14.40 19.87 21.31
CA ALA A 109 -14.74 18.60 20.68
C ALA A 109 -16.24 18.48 20.39
N LEU A 110 -17.09 18.87 21.34
CA LEU A 110 -18.56 18.85 21.19
C LEU A 110 -19.01 19.69 19.98
N ASP A 111 -18.54 20.94 19.90
CA ASP A 111 -18.93 21.83 18.79
C ASP A 111 -18.51 21.24 17.45
N ASN A 112 -17.29 20.68 17.37
CA ASN A 112 -16.76 20.05 16.16
C ASN A 112 -17.53 18.77 15.80
N VAL A 113 -17.90 17.94 16.77
CA VAL A 113 -18.72 16.75 16.53
C VAL A 113 -20.09 17.15 15.97
N VAL A 114 -20.71 18.21 16.51
CA VAL A 114 -22.03 18.68 16.01
C VAL A 114 -21.90 19.23 14.58
N ILE A 115 -20.90 20.10 14.32
CA ILE A 115 -20.72 20.69 12.98
C ILE A 115 -20.42 19.62 11.94
N ASN A 116 -19.45 18.76 12.21
CA ASN A 116 -19.05 17.73 11.27
C ASN A 116 -20.09 16.61 11.13
N GLY A 117 -20.79 16.26 12.21
CA GLY A 117 -21.94 15.35 12.15
C GLY A 117 -23.03 15.87 11.20
N VAL A 118 -23.32 17.17 11.26
CA VAL A 118 -24.27 17.82 10.33
C VAL A 118 -23.74 17.77 8.88
N MET A 119 -22.45 18.02 8.67
CA MET A 119 -21.82 17.89 7.33
C MET A 119 -21.88 16.45 6.80
N MET A 120 -21.82 15.47 7.69
CA MET A 120 -22.03 14.05 7.38
C MET A 120 -23.51 13.67 7.28
N GLY A 121 -24.44 14.68 7.39
CA GLY A 121 -25.87 14.57 7.19
C GLY A 121 -26.67 14.14 8.44
N MET A 122 -26.08 14.15 9.65
CA MET A 122 -26.82 14.00 10.89
C MET A 122 -27.65 15.25 11.18
N THR A 123 -28.70 15.12 11.97
CA THR A 123 -29.32 16.29 12.61
C THR A 123 -28.43 16.76 13.77
N PRO A 124 -28.47 18.06 14.16
CA PRO A 124 -27.74 18.53 15.34
C PRO A 124 -28.08 17.80 16.65
N ARG A 125 -29.29 17.22 16.73
CA ARG A 125 -29.73 16.42 17.88
C ARG A 125 -29.08 15.04 17.88
N GLU A 126 -28.99 14.39 16.73
CA GLU A 126 -28.31 13.10 16.57
C GLU A 126 -26.81 13.23 16.87
N ALA A 127 -26.14 14.25 16.29
CA ALA A 127 -24.72 14.50 16.53
C ALA A 127 -24.40 14.77 18.01
N ARG A 128 -25.28 15.48 18.74
CA ARG A 128 -25.12 15.66 20.19
C ARG A 128 -25.38 14.39 20.98
N ARG A 129 -26.31 13.55 20.54
CA ARG A 129 -26.65 12.31 21.23
C ARG A 129 -25.55 11.27 21.14
N CYS A 130 -24.86 11.17 20.02
CA CYS A 130 -23.75 10.24 19.84
C CYS A 130 -22.41 10.77 20.39
N PHE A 131 -22.38 11.98 20.98
CA PHE A 131 -21.12 12.59 21.45
C PHE A 131 -20.36 11.72 22.44
N ASP A 132 -21.05 11.19 23.46
CA ASP A 132 -20.41 10.35 24.48
C ASP A 132 -19.82 9.08 23.86
N GLU A 133 -20.53 8.44 22.93
CA GLU A 133 -20.06 7.26 22.18
C GLU A 133 -18.84 7.60 21.30
N VAL A 134 -18.85 8.78 20.67
CA VAL A 134 -17.70 9.28 19.89
C VAL A 134 -16.47 9.47 20.78
N ILE A 135 -16.66 10.08 21.94
CA ILE A 135 -15.56 10.35 22.89
C ILE A 135 -15.02 9.06 23.51
N ASP A 136 -15.89 8.13 23.88
CA ASP A 136 -15.50 6.83 24.44
C ASP A 136 -14.75 6.00 23.42
N PHE A 137 -15.21 5.95 22.16
CA PHE A 137 -14.50 5.27 21.09
C PHE A 137 -13.12 5.88 20.85
N ALA A 138 -13.03 7.21 20.78
CA ALA A 138 -11.80 7.95 20.57
C ALA A 138 -10.84 7.93 21.77
N GLU A 139 -11.29 7.51 22.96
CA GLU A 139 -10.54 7.53 24.23
C GLU A 139 -10.12 8.95 24.66
N LEU A 140 -10.98 9.94 24.41
CA LEU A 140 -10.69 11.36 24.61
C LEU A 140 -11.39 11.99 25.85
N GLY A 141 -11.91 11.17 26.75
CA GLY A 141 -12.61 11.65 27.95
C GLY A 141 -11.81 12.62 28.85
N HIS A 142 -10.49 12.55 28.79
CA HIS A 142 -9.57 13.42 29.53
C HIS A 142 -9.39 14.83 28.90
N ALA A 143 -9.92 15.09 27.71
CA ALA A 143 -9.66 16.29 26.91
C ALA A 143 -10.93 17.08 26.54
N LEU A 144 -12.08 16.77 27.13
CA LEU A 144 -13.40 17.30 26.75
C LEU A 144 -13.49 18.84 26.75
N ASP A 145 -12.87 19.47 27.75
CA ASP A 145 -12.92 20.92 27.95
C ASP A 145 -11.91 21.69 27.11
N LEU A 146 -11.05 20.97 26.37
CA LEU A 146 -10.02 21.59 25.56
C LEU A 146 -10.56 21.96 24.17
N LYS A 147 -10.04 23.06 23.62
CA LYS A 147 -10.20 23.39 22.20
C LYS A 147 -9.36 22.45 21.33
N LEU A 148 -9.83 22.15 20.12
CA LEU A 148 -9.14 21.22 19.21
C LEU A 148 -7.70 21.64 18.85
N LYS A 149 -7.37 22.92 18.90
CA LYS A 149 -5.98 23.39 18.72
C LYS A 149 -5.00 22.82 19.76
N ASN A 150 -5.50 22.39 20.91
CA ASN A 150 -4.71 21.78 21.97
C ASN A 150 -4.67 20.24 21.88
N TYR A 151 -5.38 19.66 20.90
CA TYR A 151 -5.33 18.23 20.62
C TYR A 151 -4.08 17.90 19.79
N SER A 152 -3.42 16.77 20.08
CA SER A 152 -2.42 16.23 19.18
C SER A 152 -3.05 15.81 17.85
N SER A 153 -2.25 15.69 16.78
CA SER A 153 -2.75 15.18 15.50
C SER A 153 -3.41 13.80 15.65
N GLY A 154 -2.86 12.92 16.47
CA GLY A 154 -3.46 11.61 16.78
C GLY A 154 -4.84 11.73 17.44
N MET A 155 -5.01 12.65 18.40
CA MET A 155 -6.31 12.88 19.05
C MET A 155 -7.35 13.42 18.05
N GLN A 156 -6.96 14.33 17.16
CA GLN A 156 -7.86 14.86 16.11
C GLN A 156 -8.32 13.77 15.15
N VAL A 157 -7.42 12.88 14.77
CA VAL A 157 -7.72 11.74 13.90
C VAL A 157 -8.65 10.74 14.58
N ARG A 158 -8.38 10.38 15.84
CA ARG A 158 -9.25 9.51 16.64
C ARG A 158 -10.67 10.07 16.74
N LEU A 159 -10.81 11.39 17.00
CA LEU A 159 -12.10 12.07 17.05
C LEU A 159 -12.83 12.01 15.70
N ALA A 160 -12.13 12.29 14.60
CA ALA A 160 -12.71 12.28 13.25
C ALA A 160 -13.19 10.87 12.85
N PHE A 161 -12.38 9.84 13.12
CA PHE A 161 -12.73 8.45 12.84
C PHE A 161 -13.91 7.99 13.69
N ALA A 162 -13.90 8.29 15.00
CA ALA A 162 -15.00 7.94 15.90
C ALA A 162 -16.32 8.55 15.44
N LEU A 163 -16.32 9.80 15.00
CA LEU A 163 -17.51 10.47 14.47
C LEU A 163 -18.00 9.80 13.17
N MET A 164 -17.08 9.44 12.26
CA MET A 164 -17.41 8.74 11.01
C MET A 164 -18.12 7.41 11.31
N VAL A 165 -17.65 6.65 12.29
CA VAL A 165 -18.24 5.35 12.66
C VAL A 165 -19.69 5.50 13.15
N GLN A 166 -20.00 6.61 13.84
CA GLN A 166 -21.34 6.90 14.34
C GLN A 166 -22.27 7.48 13.28
N ALA A 167 -21.74 7.91 12.12
CA ALA A 167 -22.57 8.43 11.04
C ALA A 167 -23.30 7.30 10.32
N GLU A 168 -24.62 7.34 10.30
CA GLU A 168 -25.41 6.43 9.47
C GLU A 168 -25.14 6.71 8.00
N SER A 169 -24.62 5.71 7.28
CA SER A 169 -24.33 5.80 5.85
C SER A 169 -24.79 4.54 5.13
N ASP A 170 -25.18 4.66 3.86
CA ASP A 170 -25.37 3.55 2.95
C ASP A 170 -24.06 3.27 2.20
N ILE A 171 -23.34 4.34 1.87
CA ILE A 171 -22.07 4.33 1.16
C ILE A 171 -21.05 5.15 1.95
N LEU A 172 -19.92 4.54 2.28
CA LEU A 172 -18.80 5.18 2.98
C LEU A 172 -17.62 5.34 2.03
N LEU A 173 -17.14 6.57 1.85
CA LEU A 173 -15.96 6.87 1.06
C LEU A 173 -14.79 7.16 1.99
N ILE A 174 -13.69 6.41 1.86
CA ILE A 174 -12.53 6.50 2.75
C ILE A 174 -11.27 6.77 1.92
N ASP A 175 -10.54 7.86 2.20
CA ASP A 175 -9.27 8.18 1.58
C ASP A 175 -8.12 7.91 2.57
N GLU A 176 -7.17 7.12 2.20
CA GLU A 176 -5.81 6.82 2.73
C GLU A 176 -5.53 6.97 4.26
N VAL A 177 -6.58 7.16 5.06
CA VAL A 177 -6.53 7.69 6.42
C VAL A 177 -6.32 6.63 7.51
N LEU A 178 -6.17 5.35 7.15
CA LEU A 178 -6.24 4.24 8.10
C LEU A 178 -4.93 3.92 8.85
N ALA A 179 -3.81 4.51 8.45
CA ALA A 179 -2.52 4.30 9.10
C ALA A 179 -2.29 5.23 10.31
N VAL A 180 -3.35 5.80 10.91
CA VAL A 180 -3.21 6.87 11.91
C VAL A 180 -3.59 6.41 13.31
N GLY A 181 -2.79 6.81 14.29
CA GLY A 181 -2.91 6.42 15.68
C GLY A 181 -1.84 5.41 16.10
N ASP A 182 -1.92 4.95 17.32
CA ASP A 182 -1.09 3.85 17.81
C ASP A 182 -1.65 2.47 17.37
N ALA A 183 -0.88 1.42 17.59
CA ALA A 183 -1.23 0.07 17.19
C ALA A 183 -2.58 -0.41 17.79
N SER A 184 -2.93 0.06 18.99
CA SER A 184 -4.17 -0.32 19.67
C SER A 184 -5.39 0.31 18.98
N PHE A 185 -5.28 1.57 18.59
CA PHE A 185 -6.35 2.27 17.88
C PHE A 185 -6.49 1.76 16.44
N GLN A 186 -5.39 1.45 15.77
CA GLN A 186 -5.44 0.80 14.46
C GLN A 186 -6.20 -0.52 14.50
N GLN A 187 -5.98 -1.34 15.54
CA GLN A 187 -6.73 -2.59 15.70
C GLN A 187 -8.24 -2.35 15.87
N LYS A 188 -8.64 -1.32 16.65
CA LYS A 188 -10.06 -0.92 16.76
C LYS A 188 -10.65 -0.51 15.42
N CYS A 189 -9.88 0.24 14.60
CA CYS A 189 -10.32 0.62 13.26
C CYS A 189 -10.54 -0.63 12.37
N PHE A 190 -9.65 -1.61 12.42
CA PHE A 190 -9.80 -2.86 11.67
C PHE A 190 -11.02 -3.67 12.12
N ASP A 191 -11.31 -3.71 13.41
CA ASP A 191 -12.49 -4.39 13.93
C ASP A 191 -13.78 -3.71 13.43
N VAL A 192 -13.82 -2.35 13.43
CA VAL A 192 -14.92 -1.59 12.83
C VAL A 192 -15.12 -1.92 11.34
N PHE A 193 -14.05 -2.00 10.55
CA PHE A 193 -14.20 -2.35 9.13
C PHE A 193 -14.72 -3.76 8.92
N ARG A 194 -14.32 -4.70 9.77
CA ARG A 194 -14.88 -6.05 9.76
C ARG A 194 -16.38 -6.03 10.05
N ASP A 195 -16.77 -5.31 11.09
CA ASP A 195 -18.18 -5.16 11.48
C ASP A 195 -19.02 -4.50 10.40
N LEU A 196 -18.50 -3.43 9.75
CA LEU A 196 -19.20 -2.75 8.65
C LEU A 196 -19.36 -3.66 7.43
N ARG A 197 -18.33 -4.47 7.13
CA ARG A 197 -18.36 -5.47 6.06
C ARG A 197 -19.41 -6.55 6.37
N GLU A 198 -19.43 -7.09 7.59
CA GLU A 198 -20.41 -8.10 8.03
C GLU A 198 -21.86 -7.56 8.02
N LYS A 199 -22.04 -6.26 8.30
CA LYS A 199 -23.33 -5.56 8.19
C LYS A 199 -23.75 -5.26 6.75
N GLY A 200 -22.93 -5.62 5.76
CA GLY A 200 -23.23 -5.39 4.34
C GLY A 200 -23.26 -3.91 3.95
N LYS A 201 -22.45 -3.06 4.59
CA LYS A 201 -22.30 -1.65 4.19
C LYS A 201 -21.43 -1.54 2.93
N THR A 202 -21.81 -0.65 2.02
CA THR A 202 -20.98 -0.34 0.85
C THR A 202 -19.85 0.58 1.24
N ILE A 203 -18.60 0.15 1.02
CA ILE A 203 -17.40 0.89 1.43
C ILE A 203 -16.47 1.04 0.23
N ILE A 204 -16.02 2.26 -0.01
CA ILE A 204 -15.05 2.57 -1.05
C ILE A 204 -13.78 3.04 -0.36
N LEU A 205 -12.74 2.24 -0.46
CA LEU A 205 -11.43 2.48 0.16
C LEU A 205 -10.42 2.91 -0.89
N VAL A 206 -9.92 4.13 -0.76
CA VAL A 206 -8.77 4.60 -1.53
C VAL A 206 -7.52 4.40 -0.70
N THR A 207 -6.56 3.66 -1.21
CA THR A 207 -5.29 3.42 -0.51
C THR A 207 -4.17 3.04 -1.48
N HIS A 208 -2.94 3.19 -1.04
CA HIS A 208 -1.77 2.61 -1.69
C HIS A 208 -1.27 1.35 -0.95
N ASP A 209 -1.89 1.00 0.18
CA ASP A 209 -1.59 -0.20 0.98
C ASP A 209 -2.33 -1.41 0.41
N MET A 210 -1.56 -2.32 -0.20
CA MET A 210 -2.10 -3.52 -0.83
C MET A 210 -2.60 -4.55 0.18
N ASP A 211 -2.06 -4.58 1.39
CA ASP A 211 -2.50 -5.48 2.45
C ASP A 211 -3.94 -5.13 2.89
N MET A 212 -4.26 -3.85 2.94
CA MET A 212 -5.61 -3.37 3.21
C MET A 212 -6.61 -3.80 2.12
N ILE A 213 -6.18 -3.68 0.86
CA ILE A 213 -6.99 -4.09 -0.30
C ILE A 213 -7.28 -5.59 -0.27
N ASP A 214 -6.26 -6.42 -0.05
CA ASP A 214 -6.39 -7.87 -0.02
C ASP A 214 -7.21 -8.35 1.19
N ARG A 215 -7.07 -7.69 2.33
CA ARG A 215 -7.74 -8.05 3.58
C ARG A 215 -9.23 -7.70 3.61
N PHE A 216 -9.60 -6.53 3.07
CA PHE A 216 -10.95 -6.01 3.26
C PHE A 216 -11.79 -5.96 1.98
N CYS A 217 -11.19 -5.76 0.81
CA CYS A 217 -11.94 -5.54 -0.41
C CYS A 217 -12.43 -6.84 -1.05
N HIS A 218 -13.63 -6.81 -1.63
CA HIS A 218 -14.16 -7.88 -2.47
C HIS A 218 -13.63 -7.78 -3.90
N ARG A 219 -13.54 -6.54 -4.41
CA ARG A 219 -12.98 -6.15 -5.70
C ARG A 219 -12.19 -4.86 -5.53
N ALA A 220 -11.30 -4.61 -6.49
CA ALA A 220 -10.58 -3.36 -6.55
C ALA A 220 -10.40 -2.90 -8.01
N LEU A 221 -10.08 -1.63 -8.19
CA LEU A 221 -9.60 -1.09 -9.46
C LEU A 221 -8.26 -0.39 -9.30
N LEU A 222 -7.45 -0.44 -10.33
CA LEU A 222 -6.23 0.33 -10.47
C LEU A 222 -6.47 1.52 -11.37
N LEU A 223 -6.29 2.71 -10.80
CA LEU A 223 -6.31 3.96 -11.54
C LEU A 223 -4.87 4.38 -11.88
N ASP A 224 -4.53 4.44 -13.16
CA ASP A 224 -3.24 4.95 -13.60
C ASP A 224 -3.43 6.14 -14.56
N ARG A 225 -2.78 7.26 -14.25
CA ARG A 225 -2.83 8.50 -15.04
C ARG A 225 -4.25 8.90 -15.48
N GLY A 226 -5.22 8.73 -14.59
CA GLY A 226 -6.61 9.12 -14.80
C GLY A 226 -7.47 8.17 -15.63
N VAL A 227 -7.00 6.96 -15.91
CA VAL A 227 -7.77 5.90 -16.57
C VAL A 227 -7.80 4.64 -15.71
N VAL A 228 -8.84 3.82 -15.85
CA VAL A 228 -8.90 2.49 -15.24
C VAL A 228 -8.00 1.56 -16.02
N ASP A 229 -6.92 1.08 -15.39
CA ASP A 229 -5.99 0.13 -16.01
C ASP A 229 -6.50 -1.31 -15.89
N ILE A 230 -6.92 -1.72 -14.70
CA ILE A 230 -7.53 -3.03 -14.43
C ILE A 230 -8.56 -2.92 -13.31
N GLU A 231 -9.58 -3.76 -13.37
CA GLU A 231 -10.57 -3.96 -12.32
C GLU A 231 -10.76 -5.46 -12.11
N GLY A 232 -10.88 -5.91 -10.85
CA GLY A 232 -11.07 -7.32 -10.55
C GLY A 232 -10.72 -7.72 -9.13
N ALA A 233 -10.30 -8.97 -8.96
CA ALA A 233 -9.90 -9.50 -7.66
C ALA A 233 -8.73 -8.70 -7.07
N PRO A 234 -8.72 -8.44 -5.74
CA PRO A 234 -7.68 -7.68 -5.04
C PRO A 234 -6.27 -8.10 -5.40
N ALA A 235 -5.96 -9.40 -5.38
CA ALA A 235 -4.65 -9.93 -5.70
C ALA A 235 -4.19 -9.60 -7.14
N SER A 236 -5.11 -9.61 -8.11
CA SER A 236 -4.79 -9.26 -9.52
C SER A 236 -4.47 -7.77 -9.66
N VAL A 237 -5.24 -6.93 -8.98
CA VAL A 237 -5.04 -5.46 -8.97
C VAL A 237 -3.76 -5.09 -8.24
N ALA A 238 -3.50 -5.72 -7.08
CA ALA A 238 -2.26 -5.52 -6.34
C ALA A 238 -1.03 -5.90 -7.18
N ARG A 239 -1.06 -7.06 -7.83
CA ARG A 239 0.00 -7.49 -8.73
C ARG A 239 0.26 -6.46 -9.84
N ARG A 240 -0.80 -6.01 -10.53
CA ARG A 240 -0.69 -5.03 -11.60
C ARG A 240 -0.15 -3.68 -11.12
N TYR A 241 -0.58 -3.24 -9.93
CA TYR A 241 -0.05 -2.03 -9.29
C TYR A 241 1.45 -2.12 -9.04
N LEU A 242 1.91 -3.27 -8.55
CA LEU A 242 3.32 -3.54 -8.31
C LEU A 242 4.12 -3.56 -9.63
N ASP A 243 3.61 -4.25 -10.66
CA ASP A 243 4.24 -4.27 -11.98
C ASP A 243 4.41 -2.86 -12.53
N LEU A 244 3.39 -2.00 -12.44
CA LEU A 244 3.48 -0.60 -12.90
C LEU A 244 4.48 0.23 -12.10
N ASN A 245 4.59 -0.01 -10.80
CA ASN A 245 5.53 0.73 -9.95
C ASN A 245 6.99 0.33 -10.22
N PHE A 246 7.22 -0.93 -10.55
CA PHE A 246 8.56 -1.50 -10.65
C PHE A 246 9.01 -1.79 -12.08
N SER A 247 8.12 -1.80 -13.08
CA SER A 247 8.49 -2.01 -14.49
C SER A 247 9.40 -0.92 -15.08
N GLY A 248 9.44 0.27 -14.47
CA GLY A 248 10.33 1.35 -14.87
C GLY A 248 11.73 1.29 -14.26
N GLU A 249 11.92 0.54 -13.17
CA GLU A 249 13.20 0.40 -12.46
C GLU A 249 13.86 -0.96 -12.70
N ALA A 250 13.15 -1.88 -13.34
CA ALA A 250 13.61 -3.23 -13.66
C ALA A 250 14.36 -3.32 -14.99
N SER A 251 14.38 -2.27 -15.81
CA SER A 251 15.28 -2.19 -16.93
C SER A 251 16.66 -1.83 -16.39
N GLU A 252 17.58 -2.81 -16.45
CA GLU A 252 19.04 -2.68 -16.33
C GLU A 252 19.44 -1.44 -15.53
N GLN A 253 19.54 -1.56 -14.20
CA GLN A 253 20.18 -0.49 -13.44
C GLN A 253 21.55 -0.27 -14.11
N PRO A 254 21.88 0.97 -14.51
CA PRO A 254 23.20 1.24 -15.08
C PRO A 254 24.23 0.74 -14.08
N ALA A 255 25.30 0.13 -14.58
CA ALA A 255 26.39 -0.40 -13.79
C ALA A 255 26.71 0.56 -12.67
N SER A 256 26.60 0.10 -11.43
CA SER A 256 26.93 0.90 -10.26
C SER A 256 28.42 1.21 -10.28
N PRO A 257 28.90 2.36 -9.76
CA PRO A 257 30.31 2.59 -9.52
C PRO A 257 30.96 1.48 -8.67
N ASP A 258 30.16 0.72 -7.92
CA ASP A 258 30.58 -0.41 -7.10
C ASP A 258 30.59 -1.74 -7.87
N ASP A 259 30.13 -1.78 -9.12
CA ASP A 259 30.19 -2.97 -9.95
C ASP A 259 31.65 -3.25 -10.34
N MET A 260 32.15 -4.45 -10.02
CA MET A 260 33.50 -4.89 -10.35
C MET A 260 33.45 -5.92 -11.47
N SER A 261 34.24 -5.68 -12.53
CA SER A 261 34.50 -6.61 -13.61
C SER A 261 36.01 -6.63 -13.87
N ARG A 262 36.71 -7.61 -13.27
CA ARG A 262 38.18 -7.72 -13.29
C ARG A 262 38.70 -9.06 -13.84
N GLY A 263 37.88 -9.83 -14.50
CA GLY A 263 38.19 -11.15 -15.02
C GLY A 263 36.95 -11.93 -15.42
N ALA A 264 35.76 -11.48 -14.95
CA ALA A 264 34.47 -11.96 -15.39
C ALA A 264 33.47 -10.80 -15.44
N SER A 265 32.34 -11.00 -16.11
CA SER A 265 31.21 -10.07 -16.13
C SER A 265 29.92 -10.79 -15.80
N ILE A 266 29.02 -10.12 -15.08
CA ILE A 266 27.67 -10.63 -14.80
C ILE A 266 26.75 -10.17 -15.93
N ALA A 267 26.43 -11.10 -16.83
CA ALA A 267 25.68 -10.81 -18.04
C ALA A 267 24.20 -10.53 -17.75
N SER A 268 23.59 -11.31 -16.85
CA SER A 268 22.19 -11.09 -16.44
C SER A 268 21.92 -11.67 -15.06
N VAL A 269 20.98 -11.04 -14.34
CA VAL A 269 20.37 -11.60 -13.13
C VAL A 269 18.86 -11.40 -13.26
N THR A 270 18.09 -12.47 -13.10
CA THR A 270 16.63 -12.44 -13.22
C THR A 270 15.98 -13.17 -12.06
N VAL A 271 14.79 -12.72 -11.67
CA VAL A 271 13.97 -13.34 -10.64
C VAL A 271 12.63 -13.75 -11.26
N GLN A 272 12.17 -14.96 -10.96
CA GLN A 272 10.92 -15.52 -11.49
C GLN A 272 10.19 -16.28 -10.40
N SER A 273 8.86 -16.36 -10.49
CA SER A 273 8.03 -17.30 -9.74
C SER A 273 7.14 -18.11 -10.67
N ALA A 274 6.54 -19.19 -10.17
CA ALA A 274 5.65 -20.04 -10.97
C ALA A 274 4.43 -19.26 -11.53
N ALA A 275 3.98 -18.22 -10.83
CA ALA A 275 2.86 -17.37 -11.25
C ALA A 275 3.27 -16.20 -12.13
N SER A 276 4.57 -15.89 -12.27
CA SER A 276 5.06 -14.74 -13.01
C SER A 276 6.28 -15.09 -13.85
N THR A 277 6.07 -15.28 -15.16
CA THR A 277 7.14 -15.53 -16.13
C THR A 277 7.87 -14.25 -16.59
N ALA A 278 7.38 -13.05 -16.21
CA ALA A 278 7.93 -11.78 -16.69
C ALA A 278 7.83 -10.64 -15.66
N GLY A 279 7.63 -10.90 -14.35
CA GLY A 279 7.41 -9.84 -13.39
C GLY A 279 8.38 -9.91 -12.20
N HIS A 280 8.77 -8.73 -11.71
CA HIS A 280 9.62 -8.57 -10.52
C HIS A 280 8.83 -8.70 -9.20
N SER A 281 7.64 -9.30 -9.23
CA SER A 281 6.75 -9.47 -8.07
C SER A 281 6.49 -10.95 -7.81
N VAL A 282 6.76 -11.39 -6.59
CA VAL A 282 6.68 -12.80 -6.17
C VAL A 282 5.73 -12.95 -4.99
N PRO A 283 4.67 -13.79 -5.08
CA PRO A 283 3.81 -14.06 -3.94
C PRO A 283 4.55 -14.78 -2.81
N GLN A 284 4.15 -14.51 -1.56
CA GLN A 284 4.62 -15.31 -0.42
C GLN A 284 4.19 -16.77 -0.54
N GLY A 285 5.11 -17.68 -0.20
CA GLY A 285 4.83 -19.11 -0.21
C GLY A 285 4.91 -19.76 -1.60
N GLU A 286 5.18 -18.99 -2.65
CA GLU A 286 5.53 -19.56 -3.96
C GLU A 286 7.03 -19.82 -4.07
N THR A 287 7.41 -20.71 -4.97
CA THR A 287 8.83 -20.97 -5.26
C THR A 287 9.43 -19.77 -6.00
N LEU A 288 10.49 -19.21 -5.42
CA LEU A 288 11.30 -18.15 -5.99
C LEU A 288 12.47 -18.77 -6.75
N THR A 289 12.65 -18.40 -8.01
CA THR A 289 13.80 -18.83 -8.82
C THR A 289 14.62 -17.61 -9.22
N VAL A 290 15.87 -17.57 -8.81
CA VAL A 290 16.85 -16.57 -9.22
C VAL A 290 17.81 -17.23 -10.22
N ARG A 291 17.97 -16.61 -11.40
CA ARG A 291 18.94 -17.04 -12.40
C ARG A 291 19.97 -15.94 -12.62
N ALA A 292 21.25 -16.29 -12.53
CA ALA A 292 22.35 -15.39 -12.84
C ALA A 292 23.27 -16.03 -13.88
N VAL A 293 23.70 -15.24 -14.86
CA VAL A 293 24.65 -15.66 -15.88
C VAL A 293 25.92 -14.85 -15.74
N VAL A 294 27.03 -15.54 -15.50
CA VAL A 294 28.37 -14.95 -15.41
C VAL A 294 29.20 -15.43 -16.59
N GLU A 295 29.92 -14.52 -17.24
CA GLU A 295 30.79 -14.81 -18.38
C GLU A 295 32.24 -14.54 -18.00
N ALA A 296 33.11 -15.54 -18.14
CA ALA A 296 34.54 -15.40 -17.87
C ALA A 296 35.20 -14.61 -19.01
N GLN A 297 35.99 -13.60 -18.70
CA GLN A 297 36.75 -12.79 -19.65
C GLN A 297 38.23 -13.22 -19.71
N GLU A 298 38.70 -13.86 -18.65
CA GLU A 298 40.02 -14.47 -18.54
C GLU A 298 39.90 -15.86 -17.92
N ARG A 299 40.99 -16.63 -17.89
CA ARG A 299 40.98 -17.91 -17.17
C ARG A 299 40.93 -17.69 -15.68
N ILE A 300 39.89 -18.23 -15.01
CA ILE A 300 39.66 -18.13 -13.58
C ILE A 300 39.88 -19.52 -12.99
N VAL A 301 40.78 -19.62 -12.00
CA VAL A 301 41.09 -20.88 -11.32
C VAL A 301 40.45 -20.92 -9.96
N ASP A 302 39.94 -22.09 -9.54
CA ASP A 302 39.17 -22.27 -8.29
C ASP A 302 38.01 -21.25 -8.18
N ALA A 303 37.18 -21.25 -9.24
CA ALA A 303 36.10 -20.28 -9.38
C ALA A 303 34.98 -20.58 -8.36
N GLU A 304 34.50 -19.53 -7.70
CA GLU A 304 33.40 -19.58 -6.76
C GLU A 304 32.41 -18.47 -7.10
N ALA A 305 31.15 -18.83 -7.34
CA ALA A 305 30.11 -17.87 -7.71
C ALA A 305 28.93 -17.96 -6.72
N GLY A 306 28.40 -16.80 -6.31
CA GLY A 306 27.37 -16.74 -5.29
C GLY A 306 26.27 -15.73 -5.61
N ILE A 307 25.13 -15.96 -4.94
CA ILE A 307 23.95 -15.11 -4.98
C ILE A 307 23.58 -14.75 -3.55
N THR A 308 23.32 -13.47 -3.33
CA THR A 308 22.87 -12.96 -2.02
C THR A 308 21.57 -12.17 -2.21
N ILE A 309 20.63 -12.36 -1.30
CA ILE A 309 19.36 -11.62 -1.26
C ILE A 309 19.38 -10.75 0.00
N HIS A 310 19.11 -9.47 -0.15
CA HIS A 310 19.00 -8.53 0.98
C HIS A 310 17.73 -7.66 0.88
N ASN A 311 17.29 -7.15 2.02
CA ASN A 311 16.14 -6.23 2.10
C ASN A 311 16.53 -4.78 1.77
N GLU A 312 15.58 -3.85 1.84
CA GLU A 312 15.81 -2.41 1.61
C GLU A 312 16.85 -1.80 2.55
N ASP A 313 16.91 -2.29 3.80
CA ASP A 313 17.85 -1.84 4.83
C ASP A 313 19.28 -2.40 4.63
N GLY A 314 19.49 -3.22 3.59
CA GLY A 314 20.78 -3.86 3.30
C GLY A 314 21.06 -5.09 4.17
N VAL A 315 20.07 -5.59 4.92
CA VAL A 315 20.22 -6.80 5.72
C VAL A 315 20.13 -8.02 4.82
N VAL A 316 21.18 -8.85 4.83
CA VAL A 316 21.20 -10.13 4.12
C VAL A 316 20.17 -11.07 4.74
N VAL A 317 19.19 -11.50 3.95
CA VAL A 317 18.14 -12.44 4.36
C VAL A 317 18.42 -13.87 3.89
N PHE A 318 19.19 -14.02 2.83
CA PHE A 318 19.63 -15.30 2.30
C PHE A 318 20.89 -15.11 1.45
N GLY A 319 21.78 -16.09 1.45
CA GLY A 319 22.95 -16.14 0.56
C GLY A 319 23.50 -17.55 0.46
N THR A 320 23.94 -17.90 -0.74
CA THR A 320 24.63 -19.18 -1.02
C THR A 320 25.61 -19.01 -2.17
N ASP A 321 26.55 -19.92 -2.26
CA ASP A 321 27.54 -19.98 -3.33
C ASP A 321 27.77 -21.43 -3.80
N THR A 322 28.51 -21.57 -4.90
CA THR A 322 28.80 -22.87 -5.50
C THR A 322 29.55 -23.79 -4.52
N ARG A 323 30.43 -23.25 -3.69
CA ARG A 323 31.22 -24.07 -2.74
C ARG A 323 30.35 -24.56 -1.56
N MET A 324 29.48 -23.70 -1.04
CA MET A 324 28.52 -24.08 0.02
C MET A 324 27.60 -25.21 -0.43
N GLU A 325 27.20 -25.20 -1.72
CA GLU A 325 26.34 -26.22 -2.31
C GLU A 325 27.12 -27.47 -2.82
N GLY A 326 28.44 -27.51 -2.58
CA GLY A 326 29.29 -28.66 -2.92
C GLY A 326 29.66 -28.74 -4.41
N HIS A 327 29.47 -27.67 -5.17
CA HIS A 327 29.92 -27.56 -6.55
C HIS A 327 31.36 -27.03 -6.60
N THR A 328 32.29 -27.81 -7.15
CA THR A 328 33.67 -27.38 -7.39
C THR A 328 33.84 -27.00 -8.86
N LEU A 329 34.34 -25.79 -9.08
CA LEU A 329 34.67 -25.26 -10.40
C LEU A 329 36.16 -25.06 -10.47
N ASP A 330 36.90 -26.10 -10.93
CA ASP A 330 38.38 -26.09 -10.94
C ASP A 330 38.93 -24.92 -11.76
N PHE A 331 38.31 -24.62 -12.89
CA PHE A 331 38.61 -23.45 -13.71
C PHE A 331 37.46 -23.11 -14.67
N LEU A 332 37.44 -21.87 -15.13
CA LEU A 332 36.63 -21.39 -16.26
C LEU A 332 37.56 -20.79 -17.32
N GLU A 333 37.35 -21.14 -18.57
CA GLU A 333 38.10 -20.58 -19.69
C GLU A 333 37.46 -19.27 -20.19
N PRO A 334 38.25 -18.38 -20.84
CA PRO A 334 37.71 -17.14 -21.40
C PRO A 334 36.57 -17.42 -22.39
N GLY A 335 35.43 -16.72 -22.24
CA GLY A 335 34.21 -16.89 -23.04
C GLY A 335 33.26 -17.97 -22.53
N GLU A 336 33.66 -18.76 -21.54
CA GLU A 336 32.69 -19.68 -20.87
C GLU A 336 31.65 -18.93 -20.05
N ARG A 337 30.44 -19.47 -20.08
CA ARG A 337 29.30 -18.95 -19.30
C ARG A 337 28.93 -19.93 -18.22
N LEU A 338 28.85 -19.41 -17.01
CA LEU A 338 28.34 -20.11 -15.86
C LEU A 338 26.91 -19.62 -15.58
N GLU A 339 25.94 -20.52 -15.59
CA GLU A 339 24.55 -20.22 -15.21
C GLU A 339 24.30 -20.76 -13.80
N LEU A 340 23.95 -19.86 -12.89
CA LEU A 340 23.51 -20.17 -11.53
C LEU A 340 21.99 -20.15 -11.51
N THR A 341 21.38 -21.19 -10.94
CA THR A 341 19.94 -21.23 -10.71
C THR A 341 19.70 -21.56 -9.26
N LEU A 342 19.26 -20.57 -8.50
CA LEU A 342 18.83 -20.69 -7.12
C LEU A 342 17.31 -20.85 -7.08
N THR A 343 16.83 -21.94 -6.46
CA THR A 343 15.40 -22.18 -6.23
C THR A 343 15.16 -22.30 -4.75
N VAL A 344 14.26 -21.48 -4.20
CA VAL A 344 13.97 -21.41 -2.77
C VAL A 344 12.48 -21.18 -2.53
N ASP A 345 11.93 -21.76 -1.49
CA ASP A 345 10.56 -21.48 -1.05
C ASP A 345 10.51 -20.06 -0.46
N ASN A 346 9.64 -19.21 -1.03
CA ASN A 346 9.57 -17.81 -0.66
C ASN A 346 8.93 -17.60 0.71
N GLY A 347 9.72 -17.77 1.76
CA GLY A 347 9.39 -17.41 3.13
C GLY A 347 9.66 -15.95 3.49
N LEU A 348 10.02 -15.09 2.52
CA LEU A 348 10.30 -13.67 2.75
C LEU A 348 9.02 -12.94 3.16
N LYS A 349 9.18 -11.88 3.95
CA LYS A 349 8.08 -10.98 4.27
C LYS A 349 7.69 -10.11 3.08
N PRO A 350 6.45 -9.55 3.06
CA PRO A 350 6.12 -8.49 2.12
C PRO A 350 7.12 -7.34 2.22
N GLY A 351 7.67 -6.93 1.08
CA GLY A 351 8.69 -5.89 1.01
C GLY A 351 9.54 -5.99 -0.24
N ARG A 352 10.42 -5.02 -0.40
CA ARG A 352 11.36 -4.95 -1.53
C ARG A 352 12.66 -5.64 -1.17
N TYR A 353 13.15 -6.44 -2.11
CA TYR A 353 14.38 -7.20 -1.98
C TYR A 353 15.27 -6.97 -3.20
N PHE A 354 16.57 -7.14 -2.99
CA PHE A 354 17.58 -7.00 -4.02
C PHE A 354 18.42 -8.26 -4.06
N VAL A 355 18.90 -8.59 -5.26
CA VAL A 355 19.80 -9.70 -5.50
C VAL A 355 21.16 -9.15 -5.89
N ASP A 356 22.18 -9.54 -5.18
CA ASP A 356 23.57 -9.35 -5.58
C ASP A 356 24.09 -10.65 -6.16
N CYS A 357 25.00 -10.54 -7.12
CA CYS A 357 25.70 -11.67 -7.67
C CYS A 357 27.21 -11.37 -7.70
N GLY A 358 28.01 -12.36 -7.36
CA GLY A 358 29.47 -12.23 -7.35
C GLY A 358 30.16 -13.49 -7.78
N MET A 359 31.41 -13.32 -8.26
CA MET A 359 32.34 -14.40 -8.56
C MET A 359 33.72 -14.10 -7.99
N HIS A 360 34.33 -15.11 -7.40
CA HIS A 360 35.65 -15.06 -6.81
C HIS A 360 36.59 -16.07 -7.48
N GLU A 361 37.86 -15.77 -7.50
CA GLU A 361 38.94 -16.72 -7.79
C GLU A 361 39.63 -17.07 -6.46
N GLY A 362 39.47 -18.30 -6.05
CA GLY A 362 39.90 -18.73 -4.71
C GLY A 362 39.18 -17.93 -3.61
N THR A 363 39.84 -17.78 -2.45
CA THR A 363 39.27 -17.13 -1.26
C THR A 363 39.46 -15.61 -1.20
N GLN A 364 40.22 -15.00 -2.11
CA GLN A 364 40.69 -13.61 -1.92
C GLN A 364 40.44 -12.67 -3.11
N ARG A 365 40.28 -13.17 -4.31
CA ARG A 365 40.16 -12.31 -5.48
C ARG A 365 38.71 -12.24 -5.99
N VAL A 366 38.09 -11.07 -5.85
CA VAL A 366 36.80 -10.81 -6.51
C VAL A 366 37.06 -10.53 -7.98
N VAL A 367 36.54 -11.37 -8.88
CA VAL A 367 36.69 -11.25 -10.33
C VAL A 367 35.48 -10.62 -11.01
N ALA A 368 34.31 -10.76 -10.43
CA ALA A 368 33.10 -10.03 -10.79
C ALA A 368 32.20 -9.82 -9.57
N PHE A 369 31.57 -8.67 -9.49
CA PHE A 369 30.54 -8.40 -8.51
C PHE A 369 29.55 -7.37 -9.03
N ARG A 370 28.26 -7.62 -8.84
CA ARG A 370 27.21 -6.69 -9.21
C ARG A 370 26.26 -6.50 -8.02
N TRP A 371 26.29 -5.29 -7.48
CA TRP A 371 25.45 -4.86 -6.38
C TRP A 371 24.05 -4.55 -6.90
N ARG A 372 23.02 -5.05 -6.21
CA ARG A 372 21.61 -4.84 -6.59
C ARG A 372 21.34 -5.16 -8.06
N ALA A 373 21.92 -6.25 -8.54
CA ALA A 373 21.83 -6.68 -9.93
C ALA A 373 20.39 -6.86 -10.42
N CYS A 374 19.47 -7.21 -9.50
CA CYS A 374 18.04 -7.31 -9.76
C CYS A 374 17.28 -6.91 -8.50
N ALA A 375 16.14 -6.24 -8.67
CA ALA A 375 15.20 -5.95 -7.59
C ALA A 375 13.90 -6.73 -7.79
N PHE A 376 13.31 -7.22 -6.70
CA PHE A 376 12.00 -7.85 -6.74
C PHE A 376 11.20 -7.49 -5.50
N LEU A 377 9.88 -7.66 -5.60
CA LEU A 377 8.94 -7.39 -4.53
C LEU A 377 8.27 -8.68 -4.09
N VAL A 378 8.20 -8.88 -2.79
CA VAL A 378 7.40 -9.95 -2.19
C VAL A 378 6.10 -9.35 -1.68
N TYR A 379 4.97 -9.98 -2.05
CA TYR A 379 3.65 -9.59 -1.59
C TYR A 379 2.90 -10.77 -0.99
N GLY A 380 2.01 -10.50 -0.04
CA GLY A 380 1.22 -11.49 0.67
C GLY A 380 0.82 -11.01 2.05
N THR A 381 0.01 -11.81 2.74
CA THR A 381 -0.59 -11.44 4.03
C THR A 381 -0.04 -12.25 5.21
N ARG A 382 0.86 -13.22 4.99
CA ARG A 382 1.46 -14.00 6.07
C ARG A 382 2.46 -13.13 6.83
N SER A 383 2.07 -12.65 8.01
CA SER A 383 2.92 -11.86 8.89
C SER A 383 3.31 -12.66 10.12
N GLN A 384 4.62 -12.84 10.31
CA GLN A 384 5.26 -13.41 11.51
C GLN A 384 6.31 -12.43 12.03
N TYR A 385 6.71 -12.58 13.30
CA TYR A 385 7.85 -11.83 13.81
C TYR A 385 9.15 -12.37 13.20
N GLY A 386 10.10 -11.49 12.83
CA GLY A 386 11.39 -11.87 12.24
C GLY A 386 11.53 -11.39 10.78
N LEU A 387 12.65 -11.72 10.13
CA LEU A 387 12.97 -11.30 8.76
C LEU A 387 12.35 -12.21 7.67
N VAL A 388 12.05 -13.46 8.04
CA VAL A 388 11.49 -14.47 7.14
C VAL A 388 10.35 -15.20 7.83
N ASN A 389 9.40 -15.71 7.05
CA ASN A 389 8.33 -16.57 7.52
C ASN A 389 8.77 -18.03 7.37
N LEU A 390 8.90 -18.72 8.49
CA LEU A 390 9.21 -20.14 8.52
C LEU A 390 7.92 -20.95 8.69
N GLU A 391 7.80 -22.07 8.00
CA GLU A 391 6.73 -23.02 8.28
C GLU A 391 6.89 -23.58 9.70
N HIS A 392 5.83 -23.46 10.51
CA HIS A 392 5.86 -23.94 11.89
C HIS A 392 4.46 -24.34 12.37
N THR A 393 4.44 -25.12 13.46
CA THR A 393 3.22 -25.47 14.16
C THR A 393 3.37 -25.07 15.63
N LEU A 394 2.45 -24.23 16.13
CA LEU A 394 2.37 -23.86 17.54
C LEU A 394 1.28 -24.67 18.24
N GLY A 395 1.69 -25.60 19.13
CA GLY A 395 0.77 -26.30 20.01
C GLY A 395 0.54 -25.51 21.30
N VAL A 396 -0.72 -25.19 21.63
CA VAL A 396 -1.09 -24.52 22.89
C VAL A 396 -1.86 -25.51 23.76
N LYS A 397 -1.32 -25.83 24.94
CA LYS A 397 -2.06 -26.54 26.00
C LYS A 397 -2.40 -25.56 27.12
N ARG A 398 -3.69 -25.43 27.43
CA ARG A 398 -4.11 -24.82 28.69
C ARG A 398 -4.01 -25.93 29.76
N SER A 399 -3.16 -25.73 30.77
CA SER A 399 -3.31 -26.48 32.03
C SER A 399 -4.51 -25.88 32.75
N SER A 400 -5.58 -26.61 32.97
CA SER A 400 -6.58 -26.23 33.97
C SER A 400 -5.88 -26.25 35.31
N ASP A 401 -5.93 -25.14 36.05
CA ASP A 401 -5.54 -25.09 37.45
C ASP A 401 -6.34 -26.19 38.19
N GLU A 402 -5.65 -27.18 38.74
CA GLU A 402 -6.21 -28.02 39.76
C GLU A 402 -6.58 -27.12 40.96
N PRO A 403 -7.78 -27.28 41.53
CA PRO A 403 -8.14 -26.49 42.70
C PRO A 403 -7.16 -26.84 43.81
N VAL A 404 -6.49 -25.82 44.36
CA VAL A 404 -5.64 -25.90 45.54
C VAL A 404 -6.47 -26.59 46.65
N PRO A 405 -6.01 -27.70 47.22
CA PRO A 405 -6.72 -28.36 48.31
C PRO A 405 -6.76 -27.43 49.50
N THR A 406 -7.95 -27.03 49.89
CA THR A 406 -8.20 -26.28 51.15
C THR A 406 -7.72 -27.14 52.31
N SER A 407 -6.67 -26.71 52.95
CA SER A 407 -6.18 -27.27 54.23
C SER A 407 -7.27 -27.25 55.29
N PRO A 408 -7.53 -28.36 56.00
CA PRO A 408 -8.54 -28.37 57.04
C PRO A 408 -8.09 -27.49 58.20
N ALA A 409 -9.00 -26.63 58.62
CA ALA A 409 -8.86 -25.84 59.86
C ALA A 409 -8.63 -26.78 61.04
N THR A 410 -7.48 -26.65 61.68
CA THR A 410 -7.20 -27.28 62.97
C THR A 410 -7.86 -26.46 64.06
N ARG A 411 -8.62 -27.12 64.91
CA ARG A 411 -9.29 -26.60 66.10
C ARG A 411 -8.31 -26.06 67.14
#